data_c762de01de8827f8376c611e86a7c59a
#
_entry.id   c762de01de8827f8376c611e86a7c59a
#
_cell.length_a   1.000
_cell.length_b   1.000
_cell.length_c   1.000
_cell.angle_alpha   90.00
_cell.angle_beta   90.00
_cell.angle_gamma   90.00
#
_symmetry.space_group_name_H-M   'P 1'
#
loop_
_entity.id
_entity.type
_entity.pdbx_description
1 polymer ?
#
loop_
_entity_poly.entity_id
_entity_poly.type
_entity_poly.pdbx_seq_one_letter_code
_entity_poly.pdbx_strand_id
1 'polypeptide(L)'
;MTAFVLVSGGYTGGWLWRDVAAGLRSAGAEVHTATLTGLGDRRHLAGPGIDLDTHIEDVTQVIDHIDPDDTPEVVLVGYCYGIYPSVGAADRRPERISRLVYLDSPMPQDGYSMIDQVREQMPAGPARDRTLSQQERAEDGWRIPAPSLAEWRAHGNLAGVSDDALARLDRLASPAPAGPYAQKVRISEAVAALPTTGVFCTTGGTMDIASLEALVASGLPLVQHLADPRATFFDMATGHWPMLSTPEELADVLLRAAAGEGHRLRSTVTTVATGDPA
;
A
#
# COMPACT_ATOMS: atom_id res chain seq x y z
N MET A 1 -23.39 3.30 1.92
CA MET A 1 -22.33 3.51 2.94
C MET A 1 -21.00 3.12 2.30
N THR A 2 -19.88 3.74 2.66
CA THR A 2 -18.56 3.36 2.09
C THR A 2 -17.89 2.39 3.04
N ALA A 3 -17.43 1.24 2.55
CA ALA A 3 -16.56 0.33 3.29
C ALA A 3 -15.09 0.60 2.99
N PHE A 4 -14.26 0.57 4.02
CA PHE A 4 -12.81 0.56 3.89
C PHE A 4 -12.25 -0.80 4.27
N VAL A 5 -11.41 -1.38 3.43
CA VAL A 5 -10.59 -2.53 3.76
C VAL A 5 -9.14 -2.06 3.87
N LEU A 6 -8.59 -2.12 5.08
CA LEU A 6 -7.26 -1.60 5.42
C LEU A 6 -6.28 -2.77 5.57
N VAL A 7 -5.33 -2.86 4.65
CA VAL A 7 -4.36 -3.96 4.58
C VAL A 7 -3.00 -3.51 5.10
N SER A 8 -2.48 -4.19 6.11
CA SER A 8 -1.23 -3.86 6.77
C SER A 8 0.01 -4.25 5.95
N GLY A 9 1.11 -3.56 6.19
CA GLY A 9 2.43 -3.89 5.65
C GLY A 9 3.08 -5.09 6.33
N GLY A 10 4.33 -5.35 5.96
CA GLY A 10 5.13 -6.43 6.57
C GLY A 10 5.28 -6.31 8.09
N TYR A 11 5.47 -7.44 8.76
CA TYR A 11 5.68 -7.55 10.21
C TYR A 11 4.51 -7.14 11.10
N THR A 12 3.43 -6.56 10.55
CA THR A 12 2.32 -5.97 11.29
C THR A 12 0.98 -6.67 10.99
N GLY A 13 -0.10 -6.18 11.56
CA GLY A 13 -1.45 -6.73 11.35
C GLY A 13 -2.51 -5.65 11.54
N GLY A 14 -3.77 -6.03 11.54
CA GLY A 14 -4.91 -5.13 11.64
C GLY A 14 -4.89 -4.18 12.84
N TRP A 15 -4.19 -4.56 13.92
CA TRP A 15 -3.98 -3.72 15.10
C TRP A 15 -3.32 -2.36 14.80
N LEU A 16 -2.53 -2.28 13.71
CA LEU A 16 -1.86 -1.07 13.28
C LEU A 16 -2.85 0.05 12.92
N TRP A 17 -4.00 -0.33 12.41
CA TRP A 17 -5.04 0.58 11.93
C TRP A 17 -6.03 1.06 13.00
N ARG A 18 -5.86 0.65 14.27
CA ARG A 18 -6.85 0.85 15.33
C ARG A 18 -7.38 2.29 15.40
N ASP A 19 -6.48 3.26 15.42
CA ASP A 19 -6.82 4.66 15.65
C ASP A 19 -7.39 5.29 14.36
N VAL A 20 -6.86 4.95 13.19
CA VAL A 20 -7.41 5.32 11.86
C VAL A 20 -8.81 4.75 11.67
N ALA A 21 -9.00 3.45 11.99
CA ALA A 21 -10.31 2.80 11.88
C ALA A 21 -11.35 3.43 12.81
N ALA A 22 -10.95 3.89 14.00
CA ALA A 22 -11.83 4.62 14.90
C ALA A 22 -12.26 5.97 14.28
N GLY A 23 -11.35 6.72 13.66
CA GLY A 23 -11.65 7.97 12.95
C GLY A 23 -12.62 7.76 11.78
N LEU A 24 -12.36 6.77 10.93
CA LEU A 24 -13.23 6.43 9.79
C LEU A 24 -14.64 6.00 10.24
N ARG A 25 -14.74 5.17 11.30
CA ARG A 25 -16.04 4.75 11.86
C ARG A 25 -16.81 5.92 12.47
N SER A 26 -16.10 6.86 13.11
CA SER A 26 -16.71 8.08 13.65
C SER A 26 -17.30 8.98 12.56
N ALA A 27 -16.77 8.89 11.33
CA ALA A 27 -17.29 9.55 10.14
C ALA A 27 -18.41 8.74 9.44
N GLY A 28 -18.87 7.62 10.01
CA GLY A 28 -19.94 6.80 9.48
C GLY A 28 -19.54 5.75 8.44
N ALA A 29 -18.24 5.48 8.29
CA ALA A 29 -17.76 4.43 7.39
C ALA A 29 -17.81 3.04 8.05
N GLU A 30 -18.05 2.02 7.23
CA GLU A 30 -17.76 0.63 7.59
C GLU A 30 -16.26 0.37 7.43
N VAL A 31 -15.62 -0.31 8.40
CA VAL A 31 -14.15 -0.49 8.36
C VAL A 31 -13.74 -1.89 8.77
N HIS A 32 -12.99 -2.53 7.89
CA HIS A 32 -12.38 -3.84 8.08
C HIS A 32 -10.86 -3.72 8.03
N THR A 33 -10.18 -4.25 9.05
CA THR A 33 -8.71 -4.27 9.11
C THR A 33 -8.22 -5.69 8.82
N ALA A 34 -7.57 -5.90 7.70
CA ALA A 34 -7.07 -7.20 7.31
C ALA A 34 -5.71 -7.51 7.97
N THR A 35 -5.62 -8.64 8.66
CA THR A 35 -4.35 -9.24 9.07
C THR A 35 -4.02 -10.40 8.14
N LEU A 36 -2.89 -10.33 7.46
CA LEU A 36 -2.45 -11.35 6.52
C LEU A 36 -1.98 -12.61 7.26
N THR A 37 -2.19 -13.77 6.68
CA THR A 37 -1.78 -15.07 7.26
C THR A 37 -0.29 -15.10 7.56
N GLY A 38 0.06 -15.50 8.77
CA GLY A 38 1.44 -15.54 9.26
C GLY A 38 1.95 -14.23 9.87
N LEU A 39 1.14 -13.15 9.85
CA LEU A 39 1.49 -11.85 10.42
C LEU A 39 0.61 -11.50 11.64
N GLY A 40 1.04 -10.55 12.42
CA GLY A 40 0.29 -9.96 13.54
C GLY A 40 -0.36 -10.99 14.46
N ASP A 41 -1.65 -10.87 14.70
CA ASP A 41 -2.47 -11.79 15.49
C ASP A 41 -2.70 -13.15 14.82
N ARG A 42 -2.40 -13.28 13.51
CA ARG A 42 -2.41 -14.54 12.75
C ARG A 42 -1.02 -15.18 12.60
N ARG A 43 0.00 -14.70 13.34
CA ARG A 43 1.38 -15.22 13.29
C ARG A 43 1.50 -16.73 13.58
N HIS A 44 0.54 -17.29 14.32
CA HIS A 44 0.49 -18.73 14.63
C HIS A 44 0.21 -19.60 13.39
N LEU A 45 -0.21 -19.01 12.28
CA LEU A 45 -0.43 -19.67 10.99
C LEU A 45 0.80 -19.57 10.07
N ALA A 46 1.90 -18.95 10.52
CA ALA A 46 3.10 -18.78 9.71
C ALA A 46 3.74 -20.14 9.36
N GLY A 47 4.21 -20.27 8.13
CA GLY A 47 4.86 -21.47 7.64
C GLY A 47 5.52 -21.27 6.26
N PRO A 48 6.35 -22.22 5.81
CA PRO A 48 7.08 -22.12 4.55
C PRO A 48 6.19 -22.15 3.30
N GLY A 49 4.95 -22.61 3.43
CA GLY A 49 3.98 -22.68 2.32
C GLY A 49 3.16 -21.40 2.13
N ILE A 50 3.38 -20.35 2.94
CA ILE A 50 2.69 -19.08 2.77
C ILE A 50 3.29 -18.32 1.59
N ASP A 51 2.44 -17.95 0.65
CA ASP A 51 2.78 -17.25 -0.58
C ASP A 51 1.90 -16.00 -0.78
N LEU A 52 2.09 -15.28 -1.87
CA LEU A 52 1.30 -14.08 -2.16
C LEU A 52 -0.17 -14.42 -2.43
N ASP A 53 -0.47 -15.57 -3.06
CA ASP A 53 -1.85 -15.98 -3.30
C ASP A 53 -2.61 -16.23 -1.99
N THR A 54 -1.94 -16.74 -0.96
CA THR A 54 -2.49 -16.87 0.40
C THR A 54 -2.89 -15.49 0.94
N HIS A 55 -2.02 -14.49 0.81
CA HIS A 55 -2.31 -13.12 1.27
C HIS A 55 -3.37 -12.43 0.42
N ILE A 56 -3.41 -12.67 -0.89
CA ILE A 56 -4.47 -12.18 -1.78
C ILE A 56 -5.81 -12.76 -1.33
N GLU A 57 -5.86 -14.06 -1.02
CA GLU A 57 -7.07 -14.71 -0.54
C GLU A 57 -7.54 -14.14 0.80
N ASP A 58 -6.63 -13.86 1.74
CA ASP A 58 -6.99 -13.19 3.00
C ASP A 58 -7.76 -11.88 2.76
N VAL A 59 -7.31 -11.05 1.82
CA VAL A 59 -7.95 -9.77 1.48
C VAL A 59 -9.25 -10.00 0.71
N THR A 60 -9.26 -10.93 -0.24
CA THR A 60 -10.44 -11.30 -1.03
C THR A 60 -11.58 -11.76 -0.12
N GLN A 61 -11.28 -12.61 0.87
CA GLN A 61 -12.28 -13.09 1.82
C GLN A 61 -12.84 -11.95 2.69
N VAL A 62 -12.05 -10.95 3.06
CA VAL A 62 -12.58 -9.77 3.75
C VAL A 62 -13.57 -9.03 2.85
N ILE A 63 -13.25 -8.83 1.57
CA ILE A 63 -14.12 -8.15 0.61
C ILE A 63 -15.41 -8.96 0.37
N ASP A 64 -15.31 -10.27 0.20
CA ASP A 64 -16.45 -11.16 -0.05
C ASP A 64 -17.44 -11.26 1.12
N HIS A 65 -16.99 -10.92 2.35
CA HIS A 65 -17.83 -10.92 3.56
C HIS A 65 -18.41 -9.54 3.91
N ILE A 66 -18.17 -8.51 3.08
CA ILE A 66 -18.88 -7.23 3.15
C ILE A 66 -20.18 -7.39 2.35
N ASP A 67 -21.32 -7.19 3.01
CA ASP A 67 -22.63 -7.35 2.36
C ASP A 67 -22.79 -6.36 1.20
N PRO A 68 -22.92 -6.83 -0.04
CA PRO A 68 -23.06 -5.95 -1.20
C PRO A 68 -24.38 -5.19 -1.24
N ASP A 69 -25.42 -5.66 -0.56
CA ASP A 69 -26.72 -4.99 -0.50
C ASP A 69 -26.66 -3.75 0.40
N ASP A 70 -25.86 -3.81 1.48
CA ASP A 70 -25.64 -2.68 2.39
C ASP A 70 -24.50 -1.77 1.94
N THR A 71 -23.41 -2.38 1.41
CA THR A 71 -22.19 -1.67 1.01
C THR A 71 -21.63 -2.25 -0.30
N PRO A 72 -22.13 -1.76 -1.46
CA PRO A 72 -21.74 -2.30 -2.76
C PRO A 72 -20.28 -2.01 -3.14
N GLU A 73 -19.71 -0.92 -2.60
CA GLU A 73 -18.41 -0.40 -3.02
C GLU A 73 -17.41 -0.38 -1.86
N VAL A 74 -16.19 -0.81 -2.16
CA VAL A 74 -15.08 -0.89 -1.22
C VAL A 74 -13.95 0.05 -1.64
N VAL A 75 -13.45 0.85 -0.71
CA VAL A 75 -12.16 1.53 -0.81
C VAL A 75 -11.11 0.60 -0.21
N LEU A 76 -10.25 0.07 -1.06
CA LEU A 76 -9.20 -0.87 -0.67
C LEU A 76 -7.89 -0.14 -0.45
N VAL A 77 -7.35 -0.19 0.76
CA VAL A 77 -6.13 0.54 1.15
C VAL A 77 -5.01 -0.46 1.42
N GLY A 78 -3.98 -0.43 0.58
CA GLY A 78 -2.76 -1.22 0.77
C GLY A 78 -1.61 -0.36 1.27
N TYR A 79 -1.07 -0.67 2.44
CA TYR A 79 0.08 0.01 3.03
C TYR A 79 1.36 -0.80 2.86
N CYS A 80 2.43 -0.14 2.37
CA CYS A 80 3.75 -0.76 2.21
C CYS A 80 3.62 -2.09 1.41
N TYR A 81 4.09 -3.23 1.93
CA TYR A 81 3.89 -4.54 1.33
C TYR A 81 2.41 -4.88 1.07
N GLY A 82 1.49 -4.42 1.93
CA GLY A 82 0.05 -4.71 1.83
C GLY A 82 -0.59 -4.30 0.51
N ILE A 83 0.07 -3.46 -0.30
CA ILE A 83 -0.42 -3.11 -1.63
C ILE A 83 -0.42 -4.30 -2.60
N TYR A 84 0.53 -5.24 -2.47
CA TYR A 84 0.63 -6.41 -3.35
C TYR A 84 -0.59 -7.34 -3.22
N PRO A 85 -0.97 -7.81 -2.00
CA PRO A 85 -2.20 -8.57 -1.85
C PRO A 85 -3.46 -7.74 -2.15
N SER A 86 -3.44 -6.41 -1.91
CA SER A 86 -4.58 -5.54 -2.25
C SER A 86 -4.82 -5.47 -3.76
N VAL A 87 -3.78 -5.30 -4.56
CA VAL A 87 -3.89 -5.29 -6.02
C VAL A 87 -4.38 -6.65 -6.53
N GLY A 88 -3.86 -7.76 -6.01
CA GLY A 88 -4.31 -9.10 -6.39
C GLY A 88 -5.78 -9.37 -6.01
N ALA A 89 -6.24 -8.87 -4.86
CA ALA A 89 -7.64 -8.97 -4.46
C ALA A 89 -8.54 -8.08 -5.34
N ALA A 90 -8.09 -6.88 -5.67
CA ALA A 90 -8.78 -5.99 -6.62
C ALA A 90 -8.89 -6.63 -8.02
N ASP A 91 -7.88 -7.39 -8.45
CA ASP A 91 -7.92 -8.14 -9.70
C ASP A 91 -8.97 -9.26 -9.69
N ARG A 92 -9.17 -9.91 -8.53
CA ARG A 92 -10.19 -10.95 -8.36
C ARG A 92 -11.61 -10.41 -8.18
N ARG A 93 -11.78 -9.17 -7.72
CA ARG A 93 -13.07 -8.54 -7.42
C ARG A 93 -13.13 -7.08 -7.91
N PRO A 94 -12.81 -6.81 -9.19
CA PRO A 94 -12.72 -5.42 -9.67
C PRO A 94 -14.06 -4.68 -9.56
N GLU A 95 -15.17 -5.38 -9.68
CA GLU A 95 -16.52 -4.83 -9.56
C GLU A 95 -16.89 -4.35 -8.16
N ARG A 96 -16.16 -4.80 -7.13
CA ARG A 96 -16.36 -4.41 -5.74
C ARG A 96 -15.54 -3.18 -5.34
N ILE A 97 -14.52 -2.85 -6.12
CA ILE A 97 -13.53 -1.82 -5.75
C ILE A 97 -13.87 -0.49 -6.40
N SER A 98 -14.34 0.46 -5.62
CA SER A 98 -14.56 1.84 -6.06
C SER A 98 -13.26 2.64 -6.16
N ARG A 99 -12.27 2.32 -5.34
CA ARG A 99 -10.95 2.96 -5.34
C ARG A 99 -9.89 2.08 -4.69
N LEU A 100 -8.71 2.06 -5.30
CA LEU A 100 -7.51 1.46 -4.73
C LEU A 100 -6.56 2.57 -4.23
N VAL A 101 -6.23 2.51 -2.94
CA VAL A 101 -5.31 3.47 -2.30
C VAL A 101 -4.00 2.76 -1.99
N TYR A 102 -2.88 3.29 -2.50
CA TYR A 102 -1.54 2.84 -2.15
C TYR A 102 -0.88 3.87 -1.23
N LEU A 103 -0.65 3.42 0.00
CA LEU A 103 -0.12 4.24 1.08
C LEU A 103 1.36 3.98 1.27
N ASP A 104 2.15 5.00 1.01
CA ASP A 104 3.62 5.03 1.12
C ASP A 104 4.31 3.79 0.50
N SER A 105 3.85 3.45 -0.69
CA SER A 105 4.37 2.36 -1.51
C SER A 105 4.19 2.67 -3.00
N PRO A 106 5.11 2.26 -3.87
CA PRO A 106 4.85 2.31 -5.30
C PRO A 106 3.75 1.31 -5.69
N MET A 107 2.97 1.66 -6.72
CA MET A 107 1.98 0.74 -7.28
C MET A 107 2.69 -0.50 -7.88
N PRO A 108 2.28 -1.73 -7.54
CA PRO A 108 2.84 -2.93 -8.13
C PRO A 108 2.66 -2.98 -9.66
N GLN A 109 3.60 -3.59 -10.35
CA GLN A 109 3.53 -3.83 -11.79
C GLN A 109 3.23 -5.29 -12.09
N ASP A 110 2.47 -5.54 -13.17
CA ASP A 110 2.15 -6.90 -13.61
C ASP A 110 3.43 -7.71 -13.87
N GLY A 111 3.46 -8.92 -13.36
CA GLY A 111 4.58 -9.84 -13.51
C GLY A 111 5.80 -9.54 -12.63
N TYR A 112 5.73 -8.55 -11.74
CA TYR A 112 6.79 -8.24 -10.77
C TYR A 112 6.43 -8.77 -9.38
N SER A 113 7.46 -9.23 -8.67
CA SER A 113 7.40 -9.38 -7.22
C SER A 113 7.80 -8.09 -6.51
N MET A 114 7.54 -7.97 -5.22
CA MET A 114 8.05 -6.85 -4.43
C MET A 114 9.60 -6.76 -4.54
N ILE A 115 10.28 -7.90 -4.48
CA ILE A 115 11.75 -7.95 -4.57
C ILE A 115 12.25 -7.51 -5.94
N ASP A 116 11.57 -7.91 -7.03
CA ASP A 116 11.92 -7.46 -8.38
C ASP A 116 11.76 -5.94 -8.49
N GLN A 117 10.64 -5.41 -8.00
CA GLN A 117 10.37 -3.97 -8.07
C GLN A 117 11.39 -3.15 -7.26
N VAL A 118 11.73 -3.60 -6.05
CA VAL A 118 12.78 -2.97 -5.24
C VAL A 118 14.13 -3.02 -5.95
N ARG A 119 14.48 -4.17 -6.54
CA ARG A 119 15.76 -4.37 -7.23
C ARG A 119 15.93 -3.47 -8.45
N GLU A 120 14.85 -3.27 -9.23
CA GLU A 120 14.92 -2.58 -10.50
C GLU A 120 14.58 -1.08 -10.40
N GLN A 121 13.69 -0.69 -9.51
CA GLN A 121 13.12 0.66 -9.48
C GLN A 121 13.60 1.51 -8.30
N MET A 122 14.00 0.87 -7.19
CA MET A 122 14.49 1.63 -6.05
C MET A 122 15.93 2.10 -6.31
N PRO A 123 16.24 3.38 -6.08
CA PRO A 123 17.60 3.89 -6.22
C PRO A 123 18.60 3.08 -5.38
N ALA A 124 19.80 2.85 -5.92
CA ALA A 124 20.87 2.19 -5.17
C ALA A 124 21.20 2.95 -3.89
N GLY A 125 21.29 2.24 -2.79
CA GLY A 125 21.56 2.85 -1.49
C GLY A 125 21.11 1.97 -0.31
N PRO A 126 21.38 2.43 0.93
CA PRO A 126 21.17 1.61 2.13
C PRO A 126 19.75 1.08 2.33
N ALA A 127 18.74 1.83 1.89
CA ALA A 127 17.34 1.41 2.01
C ALA A 127 17.02 0.22 1.09
N ARG A 128 17.45 0.30 -0.19
CA ARG A 128 17.33 -0.80 -1.16
C ARG A 128 18.08 -2.04 -0.69
N ASP A 129 19.35 -1.88 -0.33
CA ASP A 129 20.22 -2.99 0.07
C ASP A 129 19.65 -3.70 1.30
N ARG A 130 19.13 -2.94 2.26
CA ARG A 130 18.47 -3.50 3.44
C ARG A 130 17.22 -4.31 3.07
N THR A 131 16.36 -3.80 2.19
CA THR A 131 15.15 -4.52 1.78
C THR A 131 15.51 -5.82 1.06
N LEU A 132 16.51 -5.81 0.21
CA LEU A 132 16.98 -7.00 -0.49
C LEU A 132 17.64 -8.00 0.47
N SER A 133 18.45 -7.54 1.43
CA SER A 133 19.11 -8.41 2.41
C SER A 133 18.16 -9.05 3.42
N GLN A 134 16.95 -8.52 3.59
CA GLN A 134 15.94 -9.16 4.46
C GLN A 134 15.62 -10.59 4.01
N GLN A 135 15.56 -10.84 2.70
CA GLN A 135 15.34 -12.18 2.16
C GLN A 135 16.51 -13.13 2.48
N GLU A 136 17.73 -12.62 2.43
CA GLU A 136 18.94 -13.39 2.74
C GLU A 136 19.03 -13.75 4.24
N ARG A 137 18.38 -12.97 5.11
CA ARG A 137 18.30 -13.18 6.54
C ARG A 137 17.19 -14.14 6.96
N ALA A 138 16.45 -14.71 6.01
CA ALA A 138 15.35 -15.60 6.33
C ALA A 138 15.84 -16.86 7.07
N GLU A 139 15.42 -17.00 8.33
CA GLU A 139 15.63 -18.19 9.14
C GLU A 139 14.89 -19.38 8.53
N ASP A 140 15.51 -20.55 8.54
CA ASP A 140 14.98 -21.80 7.95
C ASP A 140 14.55 -21.63 6.47
N GLY A 141 15.08 -20.60 5.79
CA GLY A 141 14.81 -20.29 4.38
C GLY A 141 13.43 -19.66 4.10
N TRP A 142 12.62 -19.39 5.13
CA TRP A 142 11.27 -18.86 4.91
C TRP A 142 10.82 -17.77 5.90
N ARG A 143 11.48 -17.65 7.06
CA ARG A 143 11.03 -16.78 8.14
C ARG A 143 11.93 -15.56 8.27
N ILE A 144 11.49 -14.40 7.82
CA ILE A 144 12.20 -13.12 7.94
C ILE A 144 11.97 -12.57 9.35
N PRO A 145 13.00 -12.41 10.20
CA PRO A 145 12.85 -11.82 11.53
C PRO A 145 12.28 -10.41 11.46
N ALA A 146 11.42 -10.05 12.41
CA ALA A 146 11.02 -8.66 12.56
C ALA A 146 12.24 -7.81 12.95
N PRO A 147 12.34 -6.55 12.48
CA PRO A 147 13.39 -5.65 12.91
C PRO A 147 13.36 -5.44 14.44
N SER A 148 14.53 -5.40 15.05
CA SER A 148 14.68 -5.03 16.45
C SER A 148 14.35 -3.56 16.69
N LEU A 149 14.12 -3.14 17.95
CA LEU A 149 13.89 -1.75 18.30
C LEU A 149 15.02 -0.84 17.82
N ALA A 150 16.27 -1.31 17.88
CA ALA A 150 17.42 -0.56 17.37
C ALA A 150 17.39 -0.38 15.84
N GLU A 151 17.00 -1.41 15.09
CA GLU A 151 16.83 -1.34 13.65
C GLU A 151 15.64 -0.46 13.26
N TRP A 152 14.52 -0.51 14.00
CA TRP A 152 13.40 0.41 13.83
C TRP A 152 13.85 1.87 13.99
N ARG A 153 14.58 2.19 15.08
CA ARG A 153 15.09 3.54 15.33
C ARG A 153 16.08 4.02 14.28
N ALA A 154 16.93 3.14 13.79
CA ALA A 154 17.95 3.49 12.82
C ALA A 154 17.40 3.65 11.38
N HIS A 155 16.36 2.90 11.05
CA HIS A 155 15.98 2.69 9.65
C HIS A 155 14.48 2.70 9.36
N GLY A 156 13.62 2.77 10.37
CA GLY A 156 12.17 2.59 10.23
C GLY A 156 11.43 3.81 9.68
N ASN A 157 12.14 4.91 9.41
CA ASN A 157 11.51 6.21 9.08
C ASN A 157 10.36 6.55 10.03
N LEU A 158 10.68 6.71 11.31
CA LEU A 158 9.74 6.89 12.42
C LEU A 158 9.39 8.36 12.69
N ALA A 159 9.53 9.26 11.72
CA ALA A 159 9.23 10.67 11.94
C ALA A 159 7.78 10.85 12.44
N GLY A 160 7.64 11.52 13.57
CA GLY A 160 6.36 11.77 14.25
C GLY A 160 5.83 10.60 15.10
N VAL A 161 6.47 9.44 15.10
CA VAL A 161 6.07 8.30 15.94
C VAL A 161 6.54 8.50 17.38
N SER A 162 5.63 8.45 18.34
CA SER A 162 5.96 8.56 19.77
C SER A 162 6.69 7.31 20.29
N ASP A 163 7.43 7.44 21.39
CA ASP A 163 8.11 6.32 22.03
C ASP A 163 7.14 5.22 22.47
N ASP A 164 5.94 5.56 22.93
CA ASP A 164 4.90 4.58 23.31
C ASP A 164 4.37 3.81 22.08
N ALA A 165 4.15 4.51 20.96
CA ALA A 165 3.74 3.88 19.70
C ALA A 165 4.84 2.98 19.16
N LEU A 166 6.10 3.40 19.25
CA LEU A 166 7.25 2.59 18.85
C LEU A 166 7.41 1.35 19.74
N ALA A 167 7.25 1.49 21.07
CA ALA A 167 7.27 0.35 21.99
C ALA A 167 6.13 -0.65 21.71
N ARG A 168 4.96 -0.14 21.27
CA ARG A 168 3.85 -0.98 20.82
C ARG A 168 4.19 -1.70 19.51
N LEU A 169 4.80 -1.01 18.55
CA LEU A 169 5.26 -1.60 17.29
C LEU A 169 6.26 -2.74 17.56
N ASP A 170 7.29 -2.49 18.35
CA ASP A 170 8.31 -3.48 18.70
C ASP A 170 7.70 -4.74 19.37
N ARG A 171 6.77 -4.53 20.31
CA ARG A 171 6.11 -5.63 21.03
C ARG A 171 5.18 -6.47 20.16
N LEU A 172 4.48 -5.86 19.19
CA LEU A 172 3.42 -6.49 18.39
C LEU A 172 3.89 -6.90 17.00
N ALA A 173 5.06 -6.46 16.55
CA ALA A 173 5.65 -6.92 15.32
C ALA A 173 5.90 -8.44 15.37
N SER A 174 5.75 -9.08 14.24
CA SER A 174 5.96 -10.52 14.08
C SER A 174 6.93 -10.79 12.93
N PRO A 175 7.69 -11.90 12.94
CA PRO A 175 8.38 -12.34 11.75
C PRO A 175 7.43 -12.47 10.56
N ALA A 176 7.96 -12.34 9.36
CA ALA A 176 7.17 -12.42 8.13
C ALA A 176 7.58 -13.64 7.28
N PRO A 177 6.64 -14.33 6.60
CA PRO A 177 6.98 -15.34 5.63
C PRO A 177 7.66 -14.71 4.40
N ALA A 178 8.72 -15.34 3.88
CA ALA A 178 9.51 -14.82 2.77
C ALA A 178 8.85 -15.01 1.40
N GLY A 179 8.07 -16.10 1.24
CA GLY A 179 7.43 -16.46 -0.02
C GLY A 179 6.65 -15.33 -0.68
N PRO A 180 5.77 -14.63 0.06
CA PRO A 180 4.93 -13.57 -0.51
C PRO A 180 5.71 -12.40 -1.13
N TYR A 181 6.89 -12.08 -0.64
CA TYR A 181 7.71 -10.98 -1.16
C TYR A 181 8.42 -11.33 -2.48
N ALA A 182 8.63 -12.62 -2.74
CA ALA A 182 9.33 -13.13 -3.92
C ALA A 182 8.38 -13.57 -5.04
N GLN A 183 7.10 -13.79 -4.75
CA GLN A 183 6.12 -14.17 -5.74
C GLN A 183 5.65 -12.97 -6.56
N LYS A 184 5.53 -13.19 -7.87
CA LYS A 184 5.07 -12.18 -8.83
C LYS A 184 3.56 -11.99 -8.74
N VAL A 185 3.13 -10.74 -8.68
CA VAL A 185 1.70 -10.40 -8.78
C VAL A 185 1.23 -10.43 -10.22
N ARG A 186 -0.04 -10.78 -10.43
CA ARG A 186 -0.74 -10.65 -11.71
C ARG A 186 -1.73 -9.50 -11.62
N ILE A 187 -1.73 -8.64 -12.63
CA ILE A 187 -2.57 -7.45 -12.70
C ILE A 187 -3.19 -7.39 -14.10
N SER A 188 -4.51 -7.52 -14.17
CA SER A 188 -5.23 -7.41 -15.44
C SER A 188 -5.58 -5.96 -15.79
N GLU A 189 -6.10 -5.76 -17.00
CA GLU A 189 -6.62 -4.46 -17.44
C GLU A 189 -7.78 -3.96 -16.56
N ALA A 190 -8.51 -4.85 -15.88
CA ALA A 190 -9.60 -4.48 -14.98
C ALA A 190 -9.09 -3.64 -13.80
N VAL A 191 -7.94 -4.01 -13.20
CA VAL A 191 -7.30 -3.20 -12.14
C VAL A 191 -6.77 -1.89 -12.69
N ALA A 192 -6.16 -1.90 -13.88
CA ALA A 192 -5.67 -0.68 -14.52
C ALA A 192 -6.79 0.34 -14.81
N ALA A 193 -8.04 -0.12 -14.90
CA ALA A 193 -9.22 0.72 -15.08
C ALA A 193 -9.77 1.32 -13.77
N LEU A 194 -9.34 0.85 -12.61
CA LEU A 194 -9.83 1.33 -11.31
C LEU A 194 -9.36 2.77 -11.01
N PRO A 195 -10.17 3.57 -10.33
CA PRO A 195 -9.71 4.80 -9.72
C PRO A 195 -8.64 4.50 -8.66
N THR A 196 -7.55 5.27 -8.67
CA THR A 196 -6.46 5.09 -7.71
C THR A 196 -6.16 6.35 -6.90
N THR A 197 -5.58 6.17 -5.73
CA THR A 197 -5.02 7.27 -4.94
C THR A 197 -3.66 6.89 -4.37
N GLY A 198 -2.64 7.70 -4.66
CA GLY A 198 -1.35 7.63 -4.00
C GLY A 198 -1.31 8.54 -2.78
N VAL A 199 -0.84 8.02 -1.65
CA VAL A 199 -0.59 8.79 -0.43
C VAL A 199 0.87 8.64 -0.06
N PHE A 200 1.62 9.73 -0.08
CA PHE A 200 3.07 9.75 0.14
C PHE A 200 3.40 10.36 1.50
N CYS A 201 4.26 9.68 2.25
CA CYS A 201 4.81 10.18 3.51
C CYS A 201 6.13 10.91 3.20
N THR A 202 6.11 12.24 3.21
CA THR A 202 7.20 13.06 2.64
C THR A 202 8.36 13.30 3.58
N THR A 203 8.19 13.10 4.89
CA THR A 203 9.30 13.28 5.85
C THR A 203 10.24 12.07 5.79
N GLY A 204 11.40 12.26 5.17
CA GLY A 204 12.38 11.19 4.92
C GLY A 204 11.94 10.18 3.87
N GLY A 205 10.85 10.45 3.15
CA GLY A 205 10.39 9.70 1.98
C GLY A 205 11.19 10.06 0.73
N THR A 206 11.04 9.24 -0.31
CA THR A 206 11.71 9.42 -1.60
C THR A 206 10.78 9.91 -2.70
N MET A 207 9.49 10.04 -2.42
CA MET A 207 8.46 10.41 -3.37
C MET A 207 7.51 11.44 -2.76
N ASP A 208 7.12 12.42 -3.56
CA ASP A 208 6.09 13.42 -3.29
C ASP A 208 5.40 13.82 -4.60
N ILE A 209 4.34 14.60 -4.52
CA ILE A 209 3.59 15.07 -5.67
C ILE A 209 4.49 15.87 -6.63
N ALA A 210 5.38 16.71 -6.11
CA ALA A 210 6.27 17.53 -6.95
C ALA A 210 7.23 16.66 -7.77
N SER A 211 7.76 15.59 -7.17
CA SER A 211 8.61 14.61 -7.87
C SER A 211 7.84 13.86 -8.96
N LEU A 212 6.56 13.49 -8.69
CA LEU A 212 5.71 12.87 -9.71
C LEU A 212 5.38 13.82 -10.85
N GLU A 213 5.10 15.10 -10.57
CA GLU A 213 4.89 16.12 -11.60
C GLU A 213 6.11 16.24 -12.51
N ALA A 214 7.31 16.28 -11.93
CA ALA A 214 8.56 16.32 -12.68
C ALA A 214 8.75 15.06 -13.54
N LEU A 215 8.42 13.88 -13.02
CA LEU A 215 8.48 12.62 -13.77
C LEU A 215 7.50 12.60 -14.94
N VAL A 216 6.25 12.99 -14.74
CA VAL A 216 5.25 13.07 -15.82
C VAL A 216 5.64 14.10 -16.86
N ALA A 217 6.16 15.27 -16.42
CA ALA A 217 6.66 16.32 -17.30
C ALA A 217 7.87 15.90 -18.15
N SER A 218 8.65 14.91 -17.72
CA SER A 218 9.75 14.34 -18.50
C SER A 218 9.30 13.63 -19.78
N GLY A 219 8.00 13.32 -19.91
CA GLY A 219 7.45 12.64 -21.08
C GLY A 219 7.76 11.14 -21.16
N LEU A 220 8.35 10.54 -20.12
CA LEU A 220 8.64 9.11 -20.10
C LEU A 220 7.34 8.29 -20.21
N PRO A 221 7.18 7.37 -21.20
CA PRO A 221 5.95 6.61 -21.38
C PRO A 221 5.53 5.81 -20.14
N LEU A 222 6.50 5.29 -19.40
CA LEU A 222 6.29 4.47 -18.20
C LEU A 222 5.47 5.18 -17.12
N VAL A 223 5.57 6.50 -17.03
CA VAL A 223 4.92 7.29 -15.95
C VAL A 223 3.70 8.07 -16.42
N GLN A 224 3.36 8.06 -17.72
CA GLN A 224 2.23 8.83 -18.25
C GLN A 224 0.88 8.32 -17.71
N HIS A 225 0.77 7.05 -17.32
CA HIS A 225 -0.43 6.51 -16.67
C HIS A 225 -0.74 7.21 -15.33
N LEU A 226 0.22 7.83 -14.67
CA LEU A 226 0.01 8.61 -13.44
C LEU A 226 -0.80 9.89 -13.67
N ALA A 227 -0.85 10.38 -14.91
CA ALA A 227 -1.69 11.51 -15.32
C ALA A 227 -3.12 11.10 -15.75
N ASP A 228 -3.54 9.86 -15.45
CA ASP A 228 -4.93 9.43 -15.63
C ASP A 228 -5.85 10.31 -14.76
N PRO A 229 -6.96 10.83 -15.29
CA PRO A 229 -7.88 11.69 -14.53
C PRO A 229 -8.54 10.98 -13.33
N ARG A 230 -8.50 9.63 -13.28
CA ARG A 230 -8.98 8.82 -12.17
C ARG A 230 -7.96 8.71 -11.04
N ALA A 231 -6.69 9.01 -11.30
CA ALA A 231 -5.62 8.99 -10.31
C ALA A 231 -5.58 10.31 -9.53
N THR A 232 -5.48 10.20 -8.21
CA THR A 232 -5.34 11.34 -7.30
C THR A 232 -4.18 11.10 -6.34
N PHE A 233 -3.65 12.17 -5.75
CA PHE A 233 -2.46 12.08 -4.90
C PHE A 233 -2.58 12.99 -3.68
N PHE A 234 -1.99 12.55 -2.57
CA PHE A 234 -1.84 13.31 -1.34
C PHE A 234 -0.41 13.20 -0.83
N ASP A 235 0.11 14.30 -0.31
CA ASP A 235 1.32 14.35 0.50
C ASP A 235 0.94 14.46 1.96
N MET A 236 1.59 13.69 2.83
CA MET A 236 1.49 13.77 4.28
C MET A 236 2.87 14.09 4.88
N ALA A 237 2.95 15.14 5.68
CA ALA A 237 4.21 15.59 6.30
C ALA A 237 4.62 14.70 7.49
N THR A 238 4.75 13.41 7.27
CA THR A 238 5.07 12.39 8.27
C THR A 238 6.03 11.33 7.71
N GLY A 239 6.54 10.45 8.59
CA GLY A 239 7.33 9.28 8.19
C GLY A 239 6.46 8.11 7.72
N HIS A 240 7.12 6.96 7.48
CA HIS A 240 6.51 5.75 6.91
C HIS A 240 5.30 5.19 7.70
N TRP A 241 5.06 5.64 8.92
CA TRP A 241 4.05 5.10 9.84
C TRP A 241 2.92 6.10 10.17
N PRO A 242 2.17 6.63 9.18
CA PRO A 242 1.12 7.63 9.43
C PRO A 242 0.02 7.14 10.38
N MET A 243 -0.23 5.82 10.44
CA MET A 243 -1.17 5.20 11.38
C MET A 243 -0.76 5.36 12.85
N LEU A 244 0.54 5.57 13.11
CA LEU A 244 1.09 5.74 14.45
C LEU A 244 1.43 7.20 14.77
N SER A 245 1.77 8.01 13.76
CA SER A 245 2.19 9.40 13.91
C SER A 245 1.05 10.40 13.76
N THR A 246 0.19 10.21 12.77
CA THR A 246 -0.87 11.16 12.39
C THR A 246 -2.17 10.42 11.99
N PRO A 247 -2.74 9.56 12.88
CA PRO A 247 -3.89 8.71 12.53
C PRO A 247 -5.14 9.49 12.15
N GLU A 248 -5.38 10.66 12.75
CA GLU A 248 -6.54 11.51 12.46
C GLU A 248 -6.42 12.13 11.06
N GLU A 249 -5.25 12.68 10.72
CA GLU A 249 -4.97 13.22 9.39
C GLU A 249 -5.08 12.12 8.31
N LEU A 250 -4.55 10.93 8.59
CA LEU A 250 -4.67 9.80 7.66
C LEU A 250 -6.14 9.40 7.46
N ALA A 251 -6.96 9.38 8.50
CA ALA A 251 -8.39 9.10 8.37
C ALA A 251 -9.09 10.14 7.48
N ASP A 252 -8.79 11.45 7.64
CA ASP A 252 -9.30 12.51 6.77
C ASP A 252 -8.85 12.32 5.31
N VAL A 253 -7.57 12.06 5.08
CA VAL A 253 -7.03 11.79 3.73
C VAL A 253 -7.74 10.61 3.08
N LEU A 254 -7.99 9.51 3.80
CA LEU A 254 -8.70 8.36 3.26
C LEU A 254 -10.17 8.65 2.93
N LEU A 255 -10.87 9.44 3.74
CA LEU A 255 -12.24 9.89 3.46
C LEU A 255 -12.28 10.76 2.19
N ARG A 256 -11.37 11.68 2.05
CA ARG A 256 -11.23 12.54 0.86
C ARG A 256 -10.85 11.73 -0.39
N ALA A 257 -9.96 10.76 -0.24
CA ALA A 257 -9.62 9.82 -1.31
C ALA A 257 -10.86 9.04 -1.77
N ALA A 258 -11.68 8.54 -0.84
CA ALA A 258 -12.95 7.86 -1.15
C ALA A 258 -13.92 8.76 -1.95
N ALA A 259 -13.94 10.07 -1.65
CA ALA A 259 -14.70 11.07 -2.39
C ALA A 259 -14.09 11.44 -3.76
N GLY A 260 -12.96 10.85 -4.14
CA GLY A 260 -12.26 11.16 -5.39
C GLY A 260 -11.54 12.50 -5.38
N GLU A 261 -11.31 13.07 -4.20
CA GLU A 261 -10.50 14.27 -4.02
C GLU A 261 -9.00 13.95 -4.11
N GLY A 262 -8.19 15.00 -4.12
CA GLY A 262 -6.74 14.94 -4.17
C GLY A 262 -6.16 15.67 -5.37
N HIS A 263 -4.84 15.81 -5.37
CA HIS A 263 -4.10 16.41 -6.47
C HIS A 263 -4.15 15.51 -7.70
N ARG A 264 -4.32 16.09 -8.90
CA ARG A 264 -4.28 15.39 -10.18
C ARG A 264 -3.11 15.88 -11.00
N LEU A 265 -2.30 14.95 -11.51
CA LEU A 265 -1.20 15.29 -12.39
C LEU A 265 -1.74 15.65 -13.78
N ARG A 266 -1.06 16.56 -14.47
CA ARG A 266 -1.41 16.97 -15.82
C ARG A 266 -0.46 16.34 -16.82
N SER A 267 -1.00 15.62 -17.81
CA SER A 267 -0.20 15.16 -18.95
C SER A 267 0.30 16.37 -19.74
N THR A 268 1.59 16.38 -20.05
CA THR A 268 2.22 17.36 -20.95
C THR A 268 2.15 16.93 -22.41
N VAL A 269 1.64 15.74 -22.71
CA VAL A 269 1.47 15.27 -24.07
C VAL A 269 0.32 16.01 -24.73
N THR A 270 0.64 17.08 -25.45
CA THR A 270 -0.30 17.74 -26.36
C THR A 270 -0.71 16.71 -27.42
N THR A 271 -1.94 16.24 -27.41
CA THR A 271 -2.51 15.48 -28.51
C THR A 271 -2.42 16.37 -29.76
N VAL A 272 -1.45 16.14 -30.61
CA VAL A 272 -1.43 16.75 -31.94
C VAL A 272 -2.69 16.19 -32.66
N ALA A 273 -3.71 17.02 -32.72
CA ALA A 273 -4.85 16.71 -33.57
C ALA A 273 -4.31 16.50 -34.99
N THR A 274 -4.33 15.27 -35.46
CA THR A 274 -4.08 14.96 -36.87
C THR A 274 -5.19 15.64 -37.65
N GLY A 275 -4.88 16.82 -38.18
CA GLY A 275 -5.74 17.53 -39.12
C GLY A 275 -5.95 16.60 -40.32
N ASP A 276 -7.22 16.35 -40.58
CA ASP A 276 -7.70 15.69 -41.79
C ASP A 276 -7.23 16.50 -43.02
N PRO A 277 -6.48 15.93 -43.97
CA PRO A 277 -6.19 16.63 -45.20
C PRO A 277 -7.45 16.62 -46.09
N ALA A 278 -7.94 17.83 -46.37
CA ALA A 278 -8.98 18.09 -47.34
C ALA A 278 -8.53 17.69 -48.78
#